data_3af946732faa070fa78e3eb08394d566
#
_entry.id   3af946732faa070fa78e3eb08394d566
#
_cell.length_a   1.000
_cell.length_b   1.000
_cell.length_c   1.000
_cell.angle_alpha   90.00
_cell.angle_beta   90.00
_cell.angle_gamma   90.00
#
_symmetry.space_group_name_H-M   'P 1'
#
loop_
_entity.id
_entity.type
_entity.pdbx_description
1 polymer ?
#
loop_
_entity_poly.entity_id
_entity_poly.type
_entity_poly.pdbx_seq_one_letter_code
_entity_poly.pdbx_strand_id
1 'polypeptide(L)'
;MATHPRELDSTVCSIARTMELIGQPWTMLVLRDLFNGVRRFDELAEHLGIARNVLTRRLATLVDAGLVTRRSYREPGQRARHEYRLTQAGHALRPVLIAVMAYGDEHLAGPEGPPVQLEHADCGAPVTVRLECAEGHRLDPTARLRVRPGPGARFRWSEPVSD
;
A
#
# COMPACT_ATOMS: atom_id res chain seq x y z
N MET A 1 15.67 25.49 16.93
CA MET A 1 14.81 26.18 15.95
C MET A 1 13.85 25.16 15.35
N ALA A 2 12.58 25.50 15.16
CA ALA A 2 11.65 24.60 14.49
C ALA A 2 11.91 24.69 12.97
N THR A 3 12.35 23.61 12.36
CA THR A 3 12.58 23.52 10.91
C THR A 3 11.23 23.60 10.20
N HIS A 4 11.10 24.47 9.20
CA HIS A 4 9.89 24.53 8.42
C HIS A 4 9.88 23.34 7.42
N PRO A 5 8.76 22.61 7.27
CA PRO A 5 8.70 21.45 6.35
C PRO A 5 9.15 21.74 4.90
N ARG A 6 9.04 23.00 4.43
CA ARG A 6 9.52 23.43 3.11
C ARG A 6 11.03 23.37 2.92
N GLU A 7 11.80 23.35 4.02
CA GLU A 7 13.25 23.27 4.00
C GLU A 7 13.75 21.83 3.79
N LEU A 8 12.87 20.85 4.00
CA LEU A 8 13.19 19.43 3.81
C LEU A 8 13.15 19.05 2.33
N ASP A 9 14.13 18.26 1.94
CA ASP A 9 14.19 17.69 0.59
C ASP A 9 13.13 16.59 0.43
N SER A 10 12.21 16.79 -0.51
CA SER A 10 11.13 15.85 -0.79
C SER A 10 11.61 14.58 -1.51
N THR A 11 12.83 14.53 -2.06
CA THR A 11 13.36 13.35 -2.73
C THR A 11 13.61 12.18 -1.77
N VAL A 12 13.84 12.49 -0.48
CA VAL A 12 13.99 11.49 0.58
C VAL A 12 12.70 11.24 1.36
N CYS A 13 11.59 11.84 0.93
CA CYS A 13 10.29 11.70 1.60
C CYS A 13 9.78 10.26 1.53
N SER A 14 9.48 9.66 2.67
CA SER A 14 8.95 8.29 2.74
C SER A 14 7.62 8.14 1.99
N ILE A 15 6.76 9.17 2.00
CA ILE A 15 5.51 9.16 1.23
C ILE A 15 5.82 9.12 -0.27
N ALA A 16 6.70 10.01 -0.78
CA ALA A 16 7.05 10.06 -2.18
C ALA A 16 7.62 8.70 -2.65
N ARG A 17 8.58 8.15 -1.92
CA ARG A 17 9.18 6.84 -2.22
C ARG A 17 8.17 5.69 -2.20
N THR A 18 7.23 5.71 -1.26
CA THR A 18 6.15 4.72 -1.22
C THR A 18 5.22 4.89 -2.41
N MET A 19 4.86 6.12 -2.78
CA MET A 19 4.00 6.40 -3.93
C MET A 19 4.64 6.03 -5.27
N GLU A 20 5.97 6.04 -5.40
CA GLU A 20 6.67 5.49 -6.57
C GLU A 20 6.34 4.00 -6.79
N LEU A 21 6.17 3.25 -5.71
CA LEU A 21 5.86 1.83 -5.75
C LEU A 21 4.36 1.55 -5.94
N ILE A 22 3.51 2.19 -5.14
CA ILE A 22 2.09 1.84 -5.06
C ILE A 22 1.16 2.88 -5.72
N GLY A 23 1.65 4.08 -6.04
CA GLY A 23 0.84 5.18 -6.57
C GLY A 23 0.44 5.03 -8.04
N GLN A 24 0.96 4.03 -8.73
CA GLN A 24 0.58 3.76 -10.12
C GLN A 24 -0.84 3.17 -10.21
N PRO A 25 -1.65 3.58 -11.20
CA PRO A 25 -2.97 3.00 -11.41
C PRO A 25 -2.93 1.46 -11.40
N TRP A 26 -3.92 0.83 -10.83
CA TRP A 26 -4.08 -0.62 -10.66
C TRP A 26 -3.23 -1.26 -9.56
N THR A 27 -2.10 -0.67 -9.13
CA THR A 27 -1.20 -1.33 -8.17
C THR A 27 -1.90 -1.62 -6.84
N MET A 28 -2.64 -0.64 -6.29
CA MET A 28 -3.40 -0.84 -5.05
C MET A 28 -4.53 -1.87 -5.21
N LEU A 29 -5.16 -1.94 -6.38
CA LEU A 29 -6.19 -2.94 -6.66
C LEU A 29 -5.60 -4.35 -6.80
N VAL A 30 -4.43 -4.49 -7.42
CA VAL A 30 -3.68 -5.76 -7.45
C VAL A 30 -3.30 -6.20 -6.03
N LEU A 31 -2.79 -5.29 -5.20
CA LEU A 31 -2.48 -5.57 -3.79
C LEU A 31 -3.73 -5.99 -3.01
N ARG A 32 -4.86 -5.29 -3.18
CA ARG A 32 -6.15 -5.64 -2.57
C ARG A 32 -6.54 -7.09 -2.89
N ASP A 33 -6.44 -7.48 -4.15
CA ASP A 33 -6.81 -8.81 -4.58
C ASP A 33 -5.85 -9.87 -4.02
N LEU A 34 -4.56 -9.59 -3.98
CA LEU A 34 -3.57 -10.46 -3.34
C LEU A 34 -3.83 -10.61 -1.83
N PHE A 35 -4.25 -9.55 -1.13
CA PHE A 35 -4.68 -9.62 0.27
C PHE A 35 -5.92 -10.49 0.45
N ASN A 36 -6.84 -10.47 -0.51
CA ASN A 36 -8.05 -11.28 -0.54
C ASN A 36 -7.81 -12.72 -1.04
N GLY A 37 -6.56 -13.08 -1.31
CA GLY A 37 -6.18 -14.45 -1.69
C GLY A 37 -6.34 -14.76 -3.17
N VAL A 38 -6.66 -13.80 -4.03
CA VAL A 38 -6.61 -13.95 -5.50
C VAL A 38 -5.15 -13.94 -5.92
N ARG A 39 -4.62 -15.08 -6.37
CA ARG A 39 -3.16 -15.27 -6.54
C ARG A 39 -2.74 -15.58 -7.97
N ARG A 40 -3.65 -16.11 -8.78
CA ARG A 40 -3.34 -16.55 -10.15
C ARG A 40 -3.43 -15.37 -11.11
N PHE A 41 -2.53 -15.32 -12.07
CA PHE A 41 -2.49 -14.24 -13.06
C PHE A 41 -3.83 -14.06 -13.80
N ASP A 42 -4.43 -15.18 -14.23
CA ASP A 42 -5.67 -15.14 -15.01
C ASP A 42 -6.86 -14.66 -14.13
N GLU A 43 -6.93 -15.11 -12.88
CA GLU A 43 -7.95 -14.67 -11.91
C GLU A 43 -7.83 -13.17 -11.60
N LEU A 44 -6.60 -12.66 -11.41
CA LEU A 44 -6.35 -11.23 -11.23
C LEU A 44 -6.76 -10.41 -12.46
N ALA A 45 -6.41 -10.87 -13.66
CA ALA A 45 -6.76 -10.18 -14.89
C ALA A 45 -8.29 -10.12 -15.10
N GLU A 46 -8.97 -11.21 -14.85
CA GLU A 46 -10.43 -11.32 -14.97
C GLU A 46 -11.15 -10.47 -13.93
N HIS A 47 -10.81 -10.62 -12.65
CA HIS A 47 -11.46 -9.90 -11.56
C HIS A 47 -11.28 -8.38 -11.66
N LEU A 48 -10.09 -7.92 -12.05
CA LEU A 48 -9.80 -6.51 -12.19
C LEU A 48 -10.27 -5.91 -13.52
N GLY A 49 -10.58 -6.72 -14.53
CA GLY A 49 -10.84 -6.22 -15.88
C GLY A 49 -9.65 -5.48 -16.50
N ILE A 50 -8.42 -5.79 -16.05
CA ILE A 50 -7.20 -5.11 -16.45
C ILE A 50 -6.57 -5.76 -17.69
N ALA A 51 -6.02 -4.94 -18.58
CA ALA A 51 -5.26 -5.47 -19.71
C ALA A 51 -4.03 -6.27 -19.24
N ARG A 52 -3.82 -7.45 -19.81
CA ARG A 52 -2.78 -8.41 -19.40
C ARG A 52 -1.37 -7.80 -19.37
N ASN A 53 -1.03 -6.95 -20.33
CA ASN A 53 0.26 -6.26 -20.38
C ASN A 53 0.43 -5.24 -19.25
N VAL A 54 -0.66 -4.61 -18.80
CA VAL A 54 -0.64 -3.68 -17.65
C VAL A 54 -0.47 -4.48 -16.37
N LEU A 55 -1.23 -5.56 -16.18
CA LEU A 55 -1.08 -6.45 -15.02
C LEU A 55 0.34 -7.01 -14.92
N THR A 56 0.90 -7.47 -16.04
CA THR A 56 2.29 -7.98 -16.09
C THR A 56 3.28 -6.94 -15.56
N ARG A 57 3.17 -5.69 -16.01
CA ARG A 57 4.05 -4.60 -15.54
C ARG A 57 3.86 -4.31 -14.04
N ARG A 58 2.61 -4.28 -13.55
CA ARG A 58 2.34 -4.02 -12.11
C ARG A 58 2.90 -5.13 -11.24
N LEU A 59 2.68 -6.38 -11.61
CA LEU A 59 3.22 -7.53 -10.89
C LEU A 59 4.76 -7.56 -10.94
N ALA A 60 5.38 -7.24 -12.08
CA ALA A 60 6.83 -7.15 -12.18
C ALA A 60 7.38 -6.09 -11.21
N THR A 61 6.83 -4.88 -11.21
CA THR A 61 7.23 -3.80 -10.28
C THR A 61 7.10 -4.26 -8.81
N LEU A 62 6.02 -4.94 -8.45
CA LEU A 62 5.82 -5.43 -7.07
C LEU A 62 6.80 -6.56 -6.71
N VAL A 63 7.17 -7.40 -7.67
CA VAL A 63 8.18 -8.46 -7.48
C VAL A 63 9.58 -7.84 -7.32
N ASP A 64 9.95 -6.91 -8.19
CA ASP A 64 11.25 -6.23 -8.17
C ASP A 64 11.43 -5.41 -6.87
N ALA A 65 10.34 -4.83 -6.36
CA ALA A 65 10.33 -4.14 -5.07
C ALA A 65 10.32 -5.10 -3.84
N GLY A 66 10.28 -6.41 -4.05
CA GLY A 66 10.24 -7.40 -2.97
C GLY A 66 8.93 -7.45 -2.19
N LEU A 67 7.85 -6.83 -2.69
CA LEU A 67 6.52 -6.84 -2.05
C LEU A 67 5.74 -8.12 -2.35
N VAL A 68 6.04 -8.73 -3.49
CA VAL A 68 5.37 -9.94 -4.00
C VAL A 68 6.41 -10.94 -4.45
N THR A 69 6.16 -12.22 -4.23
CA THR A 69 6.91 -13.32 -4.83
C THR A 69 6.10 -13.97 -5.93
N ARG A 70 6.80 -14.36 -7.00
CA ARG A 70 6.24 -15.16 -8.09
C ARG A 70 6.65 -16.60 -7.91
N ARG A 71 5.68 -17.53 -7.89
CA ARG A 71 5.92 -18.97 -7.80
C ARG A 71 5.34 -19.67 -9.02
N SER A 72 6.10 -20.62 -9.56
CA SER A 72 5.57 -21.51 -10.59
C SER A 72 4.74 -22.61 -9.95
N TYR A 73 3.59 -22.88 -10.52
CA TYR A 73 2.78 -24.06 -10.18
C TYR A 73 2.36 -24.79 -11.46
N ARG A 74 2.08 -26.06 -11.33
CA ARG A 74 1.64 -26.90 -12.46
C ARG A 74 0.52 -27.81 -12.01
N GLU A 75 -0.60 -27.74 -12.71
CA GLU A 75 -1.68 -28.72 -12.56
C GLU A 75 -1.42 -29.91 -13.48
N PRO A 76 -1.86 -31.14 -13.08
CA PRO A 76 -1.69 -32.32 -13.92
C PRO A 76 -2.24 -32.09 -15.34
N GLY A 77 -1.43 -32.37 -16.37
CA GLY A 77 -1.82 -32.20 -17.77
C GLY A 77 -1.80 -30.75 -18.29
N GLN A 78 -1.44 -29.77 -17.50
CA GLN A 78 -1.40 -28.37 -17.90
C GLN A 78 0.04 -27.83 -17.97
N ARG A 79 0.21 -26.72 -18.73
CA ARG A 79 1.46 -25.98 -18.75
C ARG A 79 1.72 -25.31 -17.40
N ALA A 80 2.98 -25.15 -17.04
CA ALA A 80 3.36 -24.39 -15.87
C ALA A 80 2.80 -22.97 -15.95
N ARG A 81 2.19 -22.51 -14.84
CA ARG A 81 1.62 -21.18 -14.66
C ARG A 81 2.28 -20.50 -13.46
N HIS A 82 1.95 -19.25 -13.23
CA HIS A 82 2.47 -18.49 -12.11
C HIS A 82 1.37 -18.05 -11.16
N GLU A 83 1.67 -18.14 -9.88
CA GLU A 83 0.92 -17.52 -8.81
C GLU A 83 1.79 -16.45 -8.11
N TYR A 84 1.12 -15.49 -7.52
CA TYR A 84 1.73 -14.35 -6.84
C TYR A 84 1.32 -14.33 -5.38
N ARG A 85 2.27 -14.10 -4.48
CA ARG A 85 2.02 -14.08 -3.03
C ARG A 85 2.71 -12.89 -2.41
N LEU A 86 2.04 -12.23 -1.47
CA LEU A 86 2.64 -11.16 -0.69
C LEU A 86 3.80 -11.70 0.14
N THR A 87 4.87 -10.92 0.22
CA THR A 87 5.97 -11.09 1.18
C THR A 87 5.58 -10.48 2.53
N GLN A 88 6.45 -10.59 3.54
CA GLN A 88 6.28 -9.85 4.79
C GLN A 88 6.21 -8.34 4.54
N ALA A 89 7.09 -7.80 3.68
CA ALA A 89 7.06 -6.39 3.28
C ALA A 89 5.76 -6.01 2.55
N GLY A 90 5.24 -6.90 1.68
CA GLY A 90 3.93 -6.73 1.04
C GLY A 90 2.81 -6.68 2.06
N HIS A 91 2.82 -7.59 3.04
CA HIS A 91 1.82 -7.60 4.12
C HIS A 91 1.86 -6.34 4.99
N ALA A 92 3.01 -5.69 5.15
CA ALA A 92 3.14 -4.42 5.87
C ALA A 92 2.37 -3.25 5.23
N LEU A 93 1.95 -3.37 3.96
CA LEU A 93 1.08 -2.39 3.29
C LEU A 93 -0.41 -2.53 3.65
N ARG A 94 -0.82 -3.58 4.39
CA ARG A 94 -2.22 -3.79 4.75
C ARG A 94 -2.84 -2.58 5.49
N PRO A 95 -2.21 -1.97 6.50
CA PRO A 95 -2.76 -0.78 7.15
C PRO A 95 -2.97 0.40 6.19
N VAL A 96 -2.08 0.59 5.22
CA VAL A 96 -2.21 1.64 4.20
C VAL A 96 -3.43 1.37 3.31
N LEU A 97 -3.60 0.12 2.86
CA LEU A 97 -4.75 -0.27 2.05
C LEU A 97 -6.08 -0.06 2.79
N ILE A 98 -6.13 -0.47 4.07
CA ILE A 98 -7.32 -0.29 4.92
C ILE A 98 -7.61 1.20 5.14
N ALA A 99 -6.58 2.04 5.32
CA ALA A 99 -6.76 3.48 5.46
C ALA A 99 -7.32 4.13 4.19
N VAL A 100 -6.84 3.71 3.01
CA VAL A 100 -7.38 4.18 1.72
C VAL A 100 -8.83 3.73 1.56
N MET A 101 -9.14 2.48 1.92
CA MET A 101 -10.52 1.96 1.88
C MET A 101 -11.42 2.75 2.82
N ALA A 102 -11.03 2.97 4.07
CA ALA A 102 -11.80 3.73 5.04
C ALA A 102 -12.12 5.16 4.57
N TYR A 103 -11.16 5.83 3.93
CA TYR A 103 -11.39 7.13 3.30
C TYR A 103 -12.44 7.04 2.16
N GLY A 104 -12.34 6.01 1.32
CA GLY A 104 -13.29 5.78 0.23
C GLY A 104 -14.70 5.48 0.74
N ASP A 105 -14.80 4.67 1.78
CA ASP A 105 -16.07 4.31 2.41
C ASP A 105 -16.78 5.52 3.03
N GLU A 106 -16.00 6.42 3.66
CA GLU A 106 -16.54 7.62 4.31
C GLU A 106 -16.94 8.73 3.31
N HIS A 107 -16.13 8.93 2.26
CA HIS A 107 -16.22 10.13 1.43
C HIS A 107 -16.66 9.88 -0.02
N LEU A 108 -16.57 8.64 -0.52
CA LEU A 108 -16.80 8.29 -1.91
C LEU A 108 -17.88 7.22 -2.08
N ALA A 109 -18.36 6.62 -0.99
CA ALA A 109 -19.45 5.65 -1.08
C ALA A 109 -20.76 6.31 -1.51
N GLY A 110 -21.55 5.59 -2.31
CA GLY A 110 -22.89 6.01 -2.68
C GLY A 110 -23.90 5.90 -1.51
N PRO A 111 -25.18 6.23 -1.76
CA PRO A 111 -26.22 6.20 -0.73
C PRO A 111 -26.44 4.80 -0.12
N GLU A 112 -26.07 3.75 -0.83
CA GLU A 112 -26.15 2.36 -0.35
C GLU A 112 -25.06 2.01 0.67
N GLY A 113 -24.08 2.90 0.88
CA GLY A 113 -22.93 2.69 1.78
C GLY A 113 -21.77 1.90 1.12
N PRO A 114 -20.79 1.50 1.92
CA PRO A 114 -19.60 0.80 1.44
C PRO A 114 -19.93 -0.60 0.90
N PRO A 115 -19.32 -1.03 -0.21
CA PRO A 115 -19.60 -2.31 -0.84
C PRO A 115 -19.03 -3.51 -0.09
N VAL A 116 -18.06 -3.28 0.82
CA VAL A 116 -17.36 -4.32 1.60
C VAL A 116 -17.14 -3.84 3.02
N GLN A 117 -17.29 -4.73 3.98
CA GLN A 117 -16.92 -4.51 5.38
C GLN A 117 -15.79 -5.46 5.77
N LEU A 118 -14.80 -4.97 6.48
CA LEU A 118 -13.71 -5.79 7.03
C LEU A 118 -14.02 -6.14 8.47
N GLU A 119 -13.96 -7.44 8.76
CA GLU A 119 -14.13 -7.99 10.09
C GLU A 119 -12.90 -8.77 10.53
N HIS A 120 -12.60 -8.75 11.81
CA HIS A 120 -11.57 -9.60 12.39
C HIS A 120 -12.07 -11.04 12.42
N ALA A 121 -11.34 -11.95 11.77
CA ALA A 121 -11.77 -13.33 11.55
C ALA A 121 -12.11 -14.10 12.83
N ASP A 122 -11.40 -13.80 13.94
CA ASP A 122 -11.58 -14.55 15.19
C ASP A 122 -12.77 -14.08 16.03
N CYS A 123 -13.18 -12.81 15.94
CA CYS A 123 -14.23 -12.25 16.79
C CYS A 123 -15.38 -11.57 16.03
N GLY A 124 -15.31 -11.47 14.70
CA GLY A 124 -16.34 -10.84 13.87
C GLY A 124 -16.48 -9.33 14.06
N ALA A 125 -15.61 -8.70 14.85
CA ALA A 125 -15.70 -7.26 15.08
C ALA A 125 -15.19 -6.47 13.86
N PRO A 126 -15.82 -5.32 13.52
CA PRO A 126 -15.38 -4.46 12.43
C PRO A 126 -13.93 -3.96 12.63
N VAL A 127 -13.14 -4.01 11.57
CA VAL A 127 -11.78 -3.46 11.55
C VAL A 127 -11.83 -1.98 11.24
N THR A 128 -11.21 -1.16 12.09
CA THR A 128 -11.15 0.29 11.93
C THR A 128 -9.71 0.79 11.91
N VAL A 129 -9.46 1.89 11.18
CA VAL A 129 -8.18 2.60 11.21
C VAL A 129 -8.20 3.64 12.33
N ARG A 130 -7.14 3.67 13.13
CA ARG A 130 -6.99 4.65 14.22
C ARG A 130 -5.57 5.19 14.23
N LEU A 131 -5.46 6.49 14.49
CA LEU A 131 -4.19 7.13 14.76
C LEU A 131 -3.98 7.12 16.28
N GLU A 132 -2.79 6.70 16.70
CA GLU A 132 -2.40 6.63 18.09
C GLU A 132 -0.95 7.05 18.26
N CYS A 133 -0.61 7.81 19.29
CA CYS A 133 0.77 8.11 19.63
C CYS A 133 1.39 7.01 20.50
N ALA A 134 2.71 7.04 20.69
CA ALA A 134 3.42 6.03 21.48
C ALA A 134 2.98 5.92 22.95
N GLU A 135 2.33 6.96 23.50
CA GLU A 135 1.75 6.96 24.85
C GLU A 135 0.31 6.43 24.91
N GLY A 136 -0.20 5.87 23.79
CA GLY A 136 -1.55 5.29 23.73
C GLY A 136 -2.68 6.32 23.56
N HIS A 137 -2.37 7.58 23.34
CA HIS A 137 -3.41 8.58 23.10
C HIS A 137 -3.97 8.43 21.69
N ARG A 138 -5.28 8.24 21.58
CA ARG A 138 -5.99 8.27 20.30
C ARG A 138 -6.02 9.70 19.76
N LEU A 139 -5.72 9.85 18.49
CA LEU A 139 -5.67 11.14 17.82
C LEU A 139 -6.89 11.30 16.93
N ASP A 140 -7.55 12.44 17.06
CA ASP A 140 -8.55 12.88 16.12
C ASP A 140 -7.90 13.16 14.75
N PRO A 141 -8.58 12.93 13.60
CA PRO A 141 -8.03 13.25 12.28
C PRO A 141 -7.55 14.70 12.13
N THR A 142 -8.12 15.62 12.89
CA THR A 142 -7.74 17.04 12.91
C THR A 142 -6.70 17.38 13.97
N ALA A 143 -6.24 16.40 14.73
CA ALA A 143 -5.26 16.62 15.81
C ALA A 143 -3.98 17.28 15.29
N ARG A 144 -3.49 18.26 16.03
CA ARG A 144 -2.27 19.00 15.65
C ARG A 144 -1.03 18.13 15.81
N LEU A 145 -0.38 17.80 14.70
CA LEU A 145 0.88 17.09 14.66
C LEU A 145 2.05 18.06 14.42
N ARG A 146 3.20 17.75 14.97
CA ARG A 146 4.45 18.49 14.71
C ARG A 146 5.38 17.64 13.86
N VAL A 147 5.85 18.22 12.76
CA VAL A 147 6.89 17.62 11.93
C VAL A 147 8.26 18.00 12.51
N ARG A 148 9.12 17.00 12.71
CA ARG A 148 10.52 17.18 13.11
C ARG A 148 11.41 16.42 12.13
N PRO A 149 12.61 16.96 11.78
CA PRO A 149 13.58 16.22 11.00
C PRO A 149 13.94 14.90 11.68
N GLY A 150 13.90 13.80 10.92
CA GLY A 150 14.42 12.50 11.34
C GLY A 150 15.89 12.33 10.96
N PRO A 151 16.53 11.19 11.34
CA PRO A 151 17.94 10.94 11.04
C PRO A 151 18.29 10.96 9.54
N GLY A 152 17.35 10.60 8.67
CA GLY A 152 17.51 10.63 7.22
C GLY A 152 17.08 11.93 6.55
N ALA A 153 16.79 12.99 7.32
CA ALA A 153 16.37 14.25 6.75
C ALA A 153 17.50 14.91 5.95
N ARG A 154 17.15 15.39 4.75
CA ARG A 154 18.03 16.24 3.93
C ARG A 154 17.36 17.60 3.79
N PHE A 155 18.20 18.64 3.69
CA PHE A 155 17.72 20.01 3.51
C PHE A 155 17.96 20.43 2.07
N ARG A 156 17.02 21.14 1.47
CA ARG A 156 17.09 21.58 0.05
C ARG A 156 18.31 22.43 -0.29
N TRP A 157 18.91 23.03 0.72
CA TRP A 157 20.00 24.00 0.60
C TRP A 157 21.31 23.51 1.24
N SER A 158 21.42 22.25 1.63
CA SER A 158 22.71 21.67 2.00
C SER A 158 23.54 21.49 0.73
N GLU A 159 24.74 22.07 0.71
CA GLU A 159 25.71 21.82 -0.36
C GLU A 159 25.93 20.31 -0.51
N PRO A 160 26.15 19.82 -1.75
CA PRO A 160 26.50 18.42 -1.94
C PRO A 160 27.76 18.13 -1.12
N VAL A 161 27.72 17.08 -0.30
CA VAL A 161 28.92 16.58 0.38
C VAL A 161 29.89 16.18 -0.74
N SER A 162 30.98 16.94 -0.88
CA SER A 162 32.08 16.60 -1.78
C SER A 162 32.71 15.32 -1.25
N ASP A 163 32.67 14.24 -2.03
CA ASP A 163 33.41 13.00 -1.77
C ASP A 163 34.94 13.27 -1.86
#